data_34b9fd97c490981773943cb6b26be1a9
#
_entry.id   34b9fd97c490981773943cb6b26be1a9
#
_cell.length_a   1.000
_cell.length_b   1.000
_cell.length_c   1.000
_cell.angle_alpha   90.00
_cell.angle_beta   90.00
_cell.angle_gamma   90.00
#
_symmetry.space_group_name_H-M   'P 1'
#
loop_
_entity.id
_entity.type
_entity.pdbx_description
1 polymer ?
#
loop_
_entity_poly.entity_id
_entity_poly.type
_entity_poly.pdbx_seq_one_letter_code
_entity_poly.pdbx_strand_id
1 'polypeptide(L)'
;MISSGALRFALWAVTLLIVMAALVAGIRTHRRARASEYRSYASPDGRFRFVVYRIPSTFAMPGQSSDAPGFVRLYDLRSGRILQEKDVEMVQLIEQFEWSSTNLYIKLFADWKLPD
;
A
#
# COMPACT_ATOMS: atom_id res chain seq x y z
N MET A 1 9.59 16.32 41.92
CA MET A 1 8.11 16.26 41.90
C MET A 1 7.58 16.94 40.66
N ILE A 2 6.83 16.23 39.84
CA ILE A 2 6.18 16.82 38.70
C ILE A 2 4.96 17.57 39.18
N SER A 3 4.78 18.84 38.77
CA SER A 3 3.60 19.63 39.16
C SER A 3 2.35 19.03 38.54
N SER A 4 1.20 19.18 39.22
CA SER A 4 -0.10 18.69 38.68
C SER A 4 -0.44 19.32 37.31
N GLY A 5 -0.02 20.55 37.08
CA GLY A 5 -0.19 21.21 35.79
C GLY A 5 0.64 20.58 34.68
N ALA A 6 1.91 20.23 34.98
CA ALA A 6 2.78 19.54 34.02
C ALA A 6 2.26 18.14 33.68
N LEU A 7 1.75 17.41 34.67
CA LEU A 7 1.15 16.08 34.45
C LEU A 7 -0.12 16.18 33.57
N ARG A 8 -0.98 17.13 33.82
CA ARG A 8 -2.18 17.37 33.01
C ARG A 8 -1.80 17.73 31.58
N PHE A 9 -0.83 18.60 31.40
CA PHE A 9 -0.34 18.97 30.07
C PHE A 9 0.22 17.77 29.33
N ALA A 10 1.01 16.92 29.99
CA ALA A 10 1.56 15.71 29.41
C ALA A 10 0.45 14.73 28.98
N LEU A 11 -0.58 14.55 29.80
CA LEU A 11 -1.74 13.72 29.47
C LEU A 11 -2.51 14.24 28.26
N TRP A 12 -2.70 15.54 28.17
CA TRP A 12 -3.34 16.17 27.00
C TRP A 12 -2.52 15.98 25.73
N ALA A 13 -1.19 16.15 25.81
CA ALA A 13 -0.30 15.96 24.67
C ALA A 13 -0.31 14.52 24.18
N VAL A 14 -0.27 13.54 25.08
CA VAL A 14 -0.35 12.12 24.72
C VAL A 14 -1.70 11.79 24.07
N THR A 15 -2.80 12.28 24.65
CA THR A 15 -4.13 12.07 24.09
C THR A 15 -4.24 12.65 22.68
N LEU A 16 -3.71 13.86 22.47
CA LEU A 16 -3.71 14.49 21.15
C LEU A 16 -2.92 13.67 20.12
N LEU A 17 -1.75 13.15 20.51
CA LEU A 17 -0.93 12.30 19.64
C LEU A 17 -1.67 11.00 19.26
N ILE A 18 -2.36 10.37 20.20
CA ILE A 18 -3.15 9.16 19.95
C ILE A 18 -4.28 9.47 18.97
N VAL A 19 -5.01 10.57 19.16
CA VAL A 19 -6.09 10.98 18.26
C VAL A 19 -5.57 11.24 16.85
N MET A 20 -4.44 11.96 16.73
CA MET A 20 -3.82 12.23 15.44
C MET A 20 -3.38 10.95 14.73
N ALA A 21 -2.77 10.01 15.45
CA ALA A 21 -2.38 8.72 14.90
C ALA A 21 -3.59 7.92 14.42
N ALA A 22 -4.66 7.90 15.20
CA ALA A 22 -5.91 7.21 14.84
C ALA A 22 -6.56 7.82 13.59
N LEU A 23 -6.55 9.16 13.48
CA LEU A 23 -7.08 9.85 12.29
C LEU A 23 -6.27 9.51 11.03
N VAL A 24 -4.96 9.54 11.12
CA VAL A 24 -4.08 9.20 10.00
C VAL A 24 -4.29 7.75 9.56
N ALA A 25 -4.36 6.81 10.51
CA ALA A 25 -4.62 5.40 10.23
C ALA A 25 -6.00 5.21 9.59
N GLY A 26 -7.03 5.91 10.07
CA GLY A 26 -8.39 5.87 9.52
C GLY A 26 -8.45 6.40 8.08
N ILE A 27 -7.76 7.50 7.80
CA ILE A 27 -7.68 8.06 6.45
C ILE A 27 -6.98 7.08 5.49
N ARG A 28 -5.87 6.49 5.90
CA ARG A 28 -5.14 5.50 5.09
C ARG A 28 -6.01 4.29 4.79
N THR A 29 -6.68 3.75 5.79
CA THR A 29 -7.56 2.59 5.64
C THR A 29 -8.73 2.91 4.71
N HIS A 30 -9.34 4.08 4.87
CA HIS A 30 -10.44 4.52 4.01
C HIS A 30 -10.01 4.68 2.55
N ARG A 31 -8.86 5.30 2.32
CA ARG A 31 -8.31 5.46 0.96
C ARG A 31 -8.02 4.12 0.31
N ARG A 32 -7.43 3.17 1.04
CA ARG A 32 -7.17 1.81 0.55
C ARG A 32 -8.45 1.03 0.29
N ALA A 33 -9.47 1.19 1.11
CA ALA A 33 -10.77 0.56 0.91
C ALA A 33 -11.47 1.03 -0.37
N ARG A 34 -11.17 2.25 -0.82
CA ARG A 34 -11.70 2.80 -2.08
C ARG A 34 -10.83 2.49 -3.29
N ALA A 35 -9.69 1.83 -3.10
CA ALA A 35 -8.80 1.48 -4.18
C ALA A 35 -9.48 0.48 -5.12
N SER A 36 -9.24 0.64 -6.42
CA SER A 36 -9.71 -0.26 -7.45
C SER A 36 -8.54 -0.98 -8.12
N GLU A 37 -8.78 -2.19 -8.59
CA GLU A 37 -7.80 -2.93 -9.36
C GLU A 37 -7.50 -2.20 -10.66
N TYR A 38 -6.22 -1.84 -10.87
CA TYR A 38 -5.76 -1.19 -12.09
C TYR A 38 -5.25 -2.21 -13.09
N ARG A 39 -4.37 -3.11 -12.65
CA ARG A 39 -3.82 -4.22 -13.44
C ARG A 39 -3.52 -5.40 -12.54
N SER A 40 -3.55 -6.60 -13.10
CA SER A 40 -3.13 -7.78 -12.38
C SER A 40 -2.41 -8.75 -13.31
N TYR A 41 -1.46 -9.49 -12.74
CA TYR A 41 -0.62 -10.42 -13.50
C TYR A 41 -0.39 -11.69 -12.69
N ALA A 42 -0.76 -12.82 -13.27
CA ALA A 42 -0.53 -14.12 -12.66
C ALA A 42 0.86 -14.65 -13.04
N SER A 43 1.49 -15.42 -12.14
CA SER A 43 2.73 -16.10 -12.47
C SER A 43 2.49 -17.20 -13.52
N PRO A 44 3.52 -17.60 -14.30
CA PRO A 44 3.36 -18.62 -15.32
C PRO A 44 2.88 -19.99 -14.79
N ASP A 45 3.23 -20.31 -13.54
CA ASP A 45 2.80 -21.54 -12.88
C ASP A 45 1.42 -21.46 -12.22
N GLY A 46 0.79 -20.26 -12.25
CA GLY A 46 -0.52 -20.04 -11.64
C GLY A 46 -0.53 -19.98 -10.12
N ARG A 47 0.61 -19.99 -9.46
CA ARG A 47 0.69 -20.03 -7.99
C ARG A 47 0.61 -18.65 -7.36
N PHE A 48 1.12 -17.64 -8.01
CA PHE A 48 1.19 -16.28 -7.50
C PHE A 48 0.51 -15.31 -8.44
N ARG A 49 0.07 -14.20 -7.87
CA ARG A 49 -0.51 -13.08 -8.63
C ARG A 49 -0.14 -11.78 -7.94
N PHE A 50 0.33 -10.79 -8.69
CA PHE A 50 0.40 -9.46 -8.14
C PHE A 50 -0.64 -8.56 -8.78
N VAL A 51 -1.19 -7.68 -7.95
CA VAL A 51 -2.27 -6.77 -8.34
C VAL A 51 -1.83 -5.35 -8.04
N VAL A 52 -1.96 -4.49 -9.03
CA VAL A 52 -1.72 -3.05 -8.89
C VAL A 52 -3.06 -2.40 -8.62
N TYR A 53 -3.19 -1.78 -7.45
CA TYR A 53 -4.38 -1.06 -7.04
C TYR A 53 -4.17 0.44 -7.19
N ARG A 54 -5.18 1.10 -7.70
CA ARG A 54 -5.20 2.55 -7.86
C ARG A 54 -6.07 3.18 -6.79
N ILE A 55 -5.54 4.18 -6.10
CA ILE A 55 -6.31 4.97 -5.15
C ILE A 55 -6.92 6.15 -5.89
N PRO A 56 -8.26 6.29 -5.92
CA PRO A 56 -8.89 7.41 -6.61
C PRO A 56 -8.49 8.73 -5.97
N SER A 57 -8.15 9.72 -6.80
CA SER A 57 -7.84 11.06 -6.33
C SER A 57 -9.13 11.89 -6.24
N THR A 58 -9.29 12.62 -5.12
CA THR A 58 -10.43 13.52 -4.91
C THR A 58 -10.34 14.74 -5.83
N PHE A 59 -9.15 15.08 -6.29
CA PHE A 59 -8.87 16.23 -7.17
C PHE A 59 -8.07 15.76 -8.38
N ALA A 60 -8.73 15.03 -9.29
CA ALA A 60 -8.09 14.65 -10.54
C ALA A 60 -8.13 15.82 -11.52
N MET A 61 -6.97 16.31 -11.95
CA MET A 61 -6.90 17.22 -13.08
C MET A 61 -7.20 16.46 -14.38
N PRO A 62 -7.80 17.10 -15.39
CA PRO A 62 -8.01 16.48 -16.69
C PRO A 62 -6.69 15.94 -17.26
N GLY A 63 -6.68 14.67 -17.66
CA GLY A 63 -5.51 14.02 -18.24
C GLY A 63 -4.57 13.32 -17.25
N GLN A 64 -4.82 13.40 -15.94
CA GLN A 64 -3.98 12.76 -14.90
C GLN A 64 -4.55 11.44 -14.37
N SER A 65 -5.52 10.84 -15.02
CA SER A 65 -6.17 9.64 -14.52
C SER A 65 -5.23 8.43 -14.38
N SER A 66 -4.14 8.38 -15.15
CA SER A 66 -3.14 7.31 -15.09
C SER A 66 -2.02 7.56 -14.08
N ASP A 67 -1.88 8.79 -13.58
CA ASP A 67 -0.81 9.19 -12.66
C ASP A 67 -1.21 9.06 -11.19
N ALA A 68 -2.27 8.33 -10.90
CA ALA A 68 -2.77 8.17 -9.54
C ALA A 68 -1.82 7.33 -8.70
N PRO A 69 -1.69 7.65 -7.40
CA PRO A 69 -0.97 6.79 -6.48
C PRO A 69 -1.73 5.50 -6.25
N GLY A 70 -1.03 4.51 -5.73
CA GLY A 70 -1.63 3.23 -5.42
C GLY A 70 -0.71 2.35 -4.61
N PHE A 71 -0.95 1.07 -4.68
CA PHE A 71 -0.10 0.06 -4.05
C PHE A 71 -0.15 -1.23 -4.85
N VAL A 72 0.88 -2.05 -4.67
CA VAL A 72 1.00 -3.36 -5.31
C VAL A 72 0.99 -4.41 -4.22
N ARG A 73 0.16 -5.45 -4.41
CA ARG A 73 0.10 -6.62 -3.52
C ARG A 73 0.47 -7.87 -4.28
N LEU A 74 1.29 -8.69 -3.65
CA LEU A 74 1.61 -10.02 -4.12
C LEU A 74 0.79 -11.04 -3.32
N TYR A 75 0.00 -11.85 -4.02
CA TYR A 75 -0.85 -12.88 -3.41
C TYR A 75 -0.31 -14.28 -3.69
N ASP A 76 -0.44 -15.15 -2.70
CA ASP A 76 -0.35 -16.59 -2.89
C ASP A 76 -1.74 -17.10 -3.22
N LEU A 77 -1.94 -17.64 -4.42
CA LEU A 77 -3.26 -18.09 -4.89
C LEU A 77 -3.72 -19.38 -4.21
N ARG A 78 -2.82 -20.16 -3.61
CA ARG A 78 -3.19 -21.38 -2.86
C ARG A 78 -3.83 -21.06 -1.53
N SER A 79 -3.27 -20.07 -0.79
CA SER A 79 -3.74 -19.70 0.53
C SER A 79 -4.60 -18.45 0.54
N GLY A 80 -4.57 -17.65 -0.52
CA GLY A 80 -5.22 -16.35 -0.57
C GLY A 80 -4.50 -15.26 0.25
N ARG A 81 -3.31 -15.55 0.78
CA ARG A 81 -2.59 -14.64 1.66
C ARG A 81 -1.83 -13.58 0.88
N ILE A 82 -1.77 -12.40 1.46
CA ILE A 82 -0.91 -11.31 0.97
C ILE A 82 0.51 -11.60 1.43
N LEU A 83 1.43 -11.79 0.48
CA LEU A 83 2.84 -12.06 0.78
C LEU A 83 3.65 -10.79 0.90
N GLN A 84 3.39 -9.81 0.03
CA GLN A 84 4.09 -8.54 0.00
C GLN A 84 3.12 -7.42 -0.38
N GLU A 85 3.43 -6.22 0.09
CA GLU A 85 2.70 -5.01 -0.25
C GLU A 85 3.65 -3.83 -0.27
N LYS A 86 3.54 -2.96 -1.26
CA LYS A 86 4.35 -1.75 -1.36
C LYS A 86 3.57 -0.64 -2.04
N ASP A 87 3.67 0.57 -1.49
CA ASP A 87 3.06 1.74 -2.08
C ASP A 87 3.80 2.17 -3.35
N VAL A 88 3.06 2.69 -4.31
CA VAL A 88 3.60 3.26 -5.55
C VAL A 88 3.05 4.66 -5.74
N GLU A 89 3.92 5.59 -6.16
CA GLU A 89 3.53 6.98 -6.36
C GLU A 89 2.62 7.16 -7.58
N MET A 90 2.89 6.41 -8.65
CA MET A 90 2.12 6.44 -9.88
C MET A 90 1.95 5.01 -10.39
N VAL A 91 0.71 4.55 -10.49
CA VAL A 91 0.42 3.16 -10.90
C VAL A 91 0.92 2.82 -12.29
N GLN A 92 1.06 3.80 -13.17
CA GLN A 92 1.59 3.59 -14.51
C GLN A 92 3.07 3.20 -14.55
N LEU A 93 3.83 3.43 -13.46
CA LEU A 93 5.24 3.02 -13.37
C LEU A 93 5.41 1.51 -13.33
N ILE A 94 4.37 0.75 -13.03
CA ILE A 94 4.41 -0.71 -12.99
C ILE A 94 4.11 -1.25 -14.38
N GLU A 95 5.12 -1.23 -15.26
CA GLU A 95 4.98 -1.69 -16.65
C GLU A 95 5.84 -2.91 -16.97
N GLN A 96 7.05 -2.96 -16.42
CA GLN A 96 8.02 -4.02 -16.71
C GLN A 96 8.28 -4.87 -15.49
N PHE A 97 8.05 -6.16 -15.63
CA PHE A 97 8.27 -7.12 -14.55
C PHE A 97 8.70 -8.45 -15.15
N GLU A 98 9.34 -9.28 -14.31
CA GLU A 98 9.79 -10.59 -14.70
C GLU A 98 9.57 -11.58 -13.56
N TRP A 99 8.94 -12.70 -13.89
CA TRP A 99 8.79 -13.84 -13.00
C TRP A 99 9.96 -14.80 -13.17
N SER A 100 10.57 -15.19 -12.06
CA SER A 100 11.51 -16.30 -12.03
C SER A 100 10.99 -17.38 -11.09
N SER A 101 11.67 -18.53 -11.01
CA SER A 101 11.28 -19.60 -10.08
C SER A 101 11.39 -19.20 -8.61
N THR A 102 12.17 -18.17 -8.31
CA THR A 102 12.46 -17.75 -6.93
C THR A 102 12.03 -16.34 -6.60
N ASN A 103 11.79 -15.48 -7.61
CA ASN A 103 11.56 -14.06 -7.41
C ASN A 103 10.54 -13.49 -8.37
N LEU A 104 9.87 -12.43 -7.93
CA LEU A 104 9.18 -11.49 -8.80
C LEU A 104 9.98 -10.19 -8.82
N TYR A 105 10.52 -9.84 -9.97
CA TYR A 105 11.23 -8.58 -10.19
C TYR A 105 10.32 -7.59 -10.92
N ILE A 106 10.11 -6.42 -10.32
CA ILE A 106 9.39 -5.31 -10.94
C ILE A 106 10.38 -4.17 -11.10
N LYS A 107 10.65 -3.78 -12.35
CA LYS A 107 11.67 -2.79 -12.67
C LYS A 107 11.48 -1.48 -11.90
N LEU A 108 12.53 -1.01 -11.24
CA LEU A 108 12.58 0.23 -10.46
C LEU A 108 11.61 0.27 -9.28
N PHE A 109 11.02 -0.86 -8.92
CA PHE A 109 10.02 -0.90 -7.85
C PHE A 109 10.34 -1.92 -6.77
N ALA A 110 10.47 -3.19 -7.11
CA ALA A 110 10.68 -4.24 -6.12
C ALA A 110 11.32 -5.49 -6.71
N ASP A 111 12.03 -6.21 -5.87
CA ASP A 111 12.52 -7.56 -6.14
C ASP A 111 12.10 -8.43 -4.96
N TRP A 112 10.97 -9.11 -5.12
CA TRP A 112 10.37 -9.90 -4.05
C TRP A 112 10.70 -11.37 -4.19
N LYS A 113 11.23 -11.95 -3.10
CA LYS A 113 11.50 -13.37 -3.04
C LYS A 113 10.19 -14.14 -2.85
N LEU A 114 9.98 -15.14 -3.70
CA LEU A 114 8.80 -16.00 -3.62
C LEU A 114 9.05 -17.16 -2.66
N PRO A 115 8.06 -17.55 -1.84
CA PRO A 115 8.19 -18.74 -0.99
C PRO A 115 8.20 -20.01 -1.83
N ASP A 116 8.82 -21.05 -1.29
CA ASP A 116 8.89 -22.38 -1.92
C ASP A 116 7.53 -23.09 -1.99
#